data_f0b330bfec0752e15d27a3c4b71cb177
#
_entry.id   f0b330bfec0752e15d27a3c4b71cb177
#
_cell.length_a   1.000
_cell.length_b   1.000
_cell.length_c   1.000
_cell.angle_alpha   90.00
_cell.angle_beta   90.00
_cell.angle_gamma   90.00
#
_symmetry.space_group_name_H-M   'P 1'
#
loop_
_entity.id
_entity.type
_entity.pdbx_description
1 polymer ?
#
loop_
_entity_poly.entity_id
_entity_poly.type
_entity_poly.pdbx_seq_one_letter_code
_entity_poly.pdbx_strand_id
1 'polypeptide(L)'
;MIIWLTGQPGSGKTTLCKQMMLNMGSDVFHIDGDDLRDLFDNKDYSEVGRRKNIELAQQISEYLHNKGKHVFVSLVSPYKDQRDKFKSKMGDNLFEVYLYTSEIRGRE
;
A
#
# COMPACT_ATOMS: atom_id res chain seq x y z
N MET A 1 4.68 -12.61 0.63
CA MET A 1 4.87 -11.62 -0.43
C MET A 1 4.05 -10.38 -0.14
N ILE A 2 4.65 -9.23 -0.26
CA ILE A 2 3.98 -7.94 -0.10
C ILE A 2 4.05 -7.20 -1.42
N ILE A 3 2.90 -6.82 -1.96
CA ILE A 3 2.81 -6.02 -3.19
C ILE A 3 2.25 -4.65 -2.80
N TRP A 4 3.09 -3.63 -2.94
CA TRP A 4 2.75 -2.26 -2.57
C TRP A 4 2.45 -1.46 -3.82
N LEU A 5 1.19 -1.04 -3.94
CA LEU A 5 0.71 -0.28 -5.08
C LEU A 5 0.66 1.19 -4.70
N THR A 6 1.53 1.97 -5.30
CA THR A 6 1.63 3.40 -5.08
C THR A 6 1.18 4.13 -6.34
N GLY A 7 0.47 5.21 -6.16
CA GLY A 7 0.03 6.03 -7.28
C GLY A 7 -0.80 7.18 -6.78
N GLN A 8 -1.04 8.11 -7.66
CA GLN A 8 -1.87 9.26 -7.34
C GLN A 8 -3.33 8.81 -7.18
N PRO A 9 -4.14 9.57 -6.44
CA PRO A 9 -5.57 9.30 -6.36
C PRO A 9 -6.16 9.22 -7.76
N GLY A 10 -7.01 8.22 -8.00
CA GLY A 10 -7.60 8.00 -9.31
C GLY A 10 -6.75 7.21 -10.28
N SER A 11 -5.60 6.69 -9.86
CA SER A 11 -4.75 5.88 -10.72
C SER A 11 -5.24 4.44 -10.90
N GLY A 12 -6.26 4.05 -10.16
CA GLY A 12 -6.82 2.71 -10.25
C GLY A 12 -6.15 1.68 -9.35
N LYS A 13 -5.35 2.12 -8.38
CA LYS A 13 -4.61 1.18 -7.55
C LYS A 13 -5.51 0.24 -6.73
N THR A 14 -6.64 0.74 -6.21
CA THR A 14 -7.56 -0.11 -5.46
C THR A 14 -8.26 -1.11 -6.38
N THR A 15 -8.67 -0.67 -7.57
CA THR A 15 -9.32 -1.54 -8.55
C THR A 15 -8.37 -2.64 -9.00
N LEU A 16 -7.14 -2.28 -9.34
CA LEU A 16 -6.14 -3.25 -9.76
C LEU A 16 -5.85 -4.26 -8.65
N CYS A 17 -5.72 -3.78 -7.42
CA CYS A 17 -5.47 -4.63 -6.27
C CYS A 17 -6.58 -5.68 -6.12
N LYS A 18 -7.84 -5.26 -6.20
CA LYS A 18 -8.97 -6.18 -6.09
C LYS A 18 -8.97 -7.22 -7.21
N GLN A 19 -8.65 -6.81 -8.44
CA GLN A 19 -8.59 -7.74 -9.56
C GLN A 19 -7.49 -8.77 -9.37
N MET A 20 -6.32 -8.35 -8.90
CA MET A 20 -5.22 -9.27 -8.65
C MET A 20 -5.56 -10.26 -7.54
N MET A 21 -6.23 -9.80 -6.50
CA MET A 21 -6.60 -10.65 -5.38
C MET A 21 -7.57 -11.76 -5.78
N LEU A 22 -8.44 -11.53 -6.75
CA LEU A 22 -9.39 -12.54 -7.22
C LEU A 22 -8.69 -13.79 -7.75
N ASN A 23 -7.45 -13.66 -8.20
CA ASN A 23 -6.70 -14.78 -8.79
C ASN A 23 -5.77 -15.47 -7.81
N MET A 24 -5.72 -15.04 -6.55
CA MET A 24 -4.72 -15.53 -5.61
C MET A 24 -5.28 -16.38 -4.47
N GLY A 25 -6.59 -16.53 -4.39
CA GLY A 25 -7.19 -17.38 -3.37
C GLY A 25 -7.42 -16.69 -2.04
N SER A 26 -7.51 -17.46 -0.96
CA SER A 26 -7.97 -16.99 0.34
C SER A 26 -6.88 -16.49 1.27
N ASP A 27 -5.61 -16.72 0.95
CA ASP A 27 -4.50 -16.29 1.83
C ASP A 27 -3.97 -14.91 1.45
N VAL A 28 -4.87 -14.02 1.03
CA VAL A 28 -4.53 -12.70 0.54
C VAL A 28 -5.29 -11.65 1.34
N PHE A 29 -4.57 -10.62 1.76
CA PHE A 29 -5.15 -9.50 2.50
C PHE A 29 -4.88 -8.20 1.74
N HIS A 30 -5.83 -7.29 1.82
CA HIS A 30 -5.71 -5.98 1.23
C HIS A 30 -5.69 -4.92 2.33
N ILE A 31 -4.67 -4.08 2.31
CA ILE A 31 -4.57 -2.93 3.21
C ILE A 31 -4.76 -1.68 2.36
N ASP A 32 -5.84 -0.97 2.62
CA ASP A 32 -6.13 0.30 1.98
C ASP A 32 -5.84 1.44 2.96
N GLY A 33 -5.23 2.52 2.46
CA GLY A 33 -4.83 3.63 3.31
C GLY A 33 -5.98 4.29 4.04
N ASP A 34 -7.12 4.44 3.38
CA ASP A 34 -8.29 5.07 4.01
C ASP A 34 -8.89 4.16 5.07
N ASP A 35 -8.98 2.87 4.81
CA ASP A 35 -9.45 1.91 5.80
C ASP A 35 -8.56 1.92 7.04
N LEU A 36 -7.27 2.04 6.84
CA LEU A 36 -6.31 2.07 7.93
C LEU A 36 -6.49 3.33 8.79
N ARG A 37 -6.76 4.47 8.14
CA ARG A 37 -7.04 5.71 8.88
C ARG A 37 -8.30 5.58 9.72
N ASP A 38 -9.32 4.95 9.18
CA ASP A 38 -10.58 4.72 9.91
C ASP A 38 -10.33 3.81 11.12
N LEU A 39 -9.58 2.74 10.92
CA LEU A 39 -9.32 1.77 11.97
C LEU A 39 -8.56 2.40 13.16
N PHE A 40 -7.60 3.28 12.88
CA PHE A 40 -6.78 3.90 13.91
C PHE A 40 -7.18 5.32 14.22
N ASP A 41 -8.31 5.79 13.68
CA ASP A 41 -8.82 7.15 13.89
C ASP A 41 -7.76 8.21 13.61
N ASN A 42 -7.00 8.01 12.55
CA ASN A 42 -5.95 8.95 12.17
C ASN A 42 -6.51 10.00 11.21
N LYS A 43 -6.77 11.19 11.71
CA LYS A 43 -7.27 12.32 10.92
C LYS A 43 -6.19 13.38 10.69
N ASP A 44 -4.95 13.05 10.98
CA ASP A 44 -3.82 13.94 10.79
C ASP A 44 -3.26 13.76 9.38
N TYR A 45 -3.49 14.77 8.54
CA TYR A 45 -3.00 14.76 7.15
C TYR A 45 -1.69 15.54 6.98
N SER A 46 -1.06 15.95 8.08
CA SER A 46 0.29 16.49 8.05
C SER A 46 1.29 15.39 7.70
N GLU A 47 2.54 15.77 7.47
CA GLU A 47 3.58 14.79 7.20
C GLU A 47 3.68 13.76 8.32
N VAL A 48 3.60 14.19 9.57
CA VAL A 48 3.69 13.27 10.72
C VAL A 48 2.58 12.23 10.67
N GLY A 49 1.35 12.66 10.47
CA GLY A 49 0.21 11.73 10.41
C GLY A 49 0.26 10.81 9.20
N ARG A 50 0.71 11.32 8.05
CA ARG A 50 0.84 10.49 6.84
C ARG A 50 1.94 9.46 7.00
N ARG A 51 3.09 9.84 7.58
CA ARG A 51 4.19 8.89 7.83
C ARG A 51 3.75 7.80 8.80
N LYS A 52 2.97 8.16 9.81
CA LYS A 52 2.47 7.20 10.77
C LYS A 52 1.54 6.18 10.13
N ASN A 53 0.65 6.64 9.26
CA ASN A 53 -0.27 5.75 8.56
C ASN A 53 0.49 4.76 7.67
N ILE A 54 1.50 5.25 6.95
CA ILE A 54 2.35 4.40 6.10
C ILE A 54 3.10 3.38 6.95
N GLU A 55 3.67 3.81 8.07
CA GLU A 55 4.41 2.92 8.96
C GLU A 55 3.53 1.81 9.51
N LEU A 56 2.29 2.13 9.90
CA LEU A 56 1.35 1.11 10.35
C LEU A 56 1.06 0.10 9.25
N ALA A 57 0.88 0.57 8.01
CA ALA A 57 0.67 -0.33 6.87
C ALA A 57 1.88 -1.24 6.67
N GLN A 58 3.08 -0.70 6.80
CA GLN A 58 4.31 -1.49 6.69
C GLN A 58 4.39 -2.56 7.78
N GLN A 59 4.10 -2.18 9.01
CA GLN A 59 4.16 -3.10 10.15
C GLN A 59 3.13 -4.22 10.02
N ILE A 60 1.91 -3.89 9.64
CA ILE A 60 0.84 -4.87 9.47
C ILE A 60 1.17 -5.82 8.32
N SER A 61 1.65 -5.29 7.19
CA SER A 61 1.99 -6.13 6.05
C SER A 61 3.15 -7.08 6.36
N GLU A 62 4.13 -6.61 7.11
CA GLU A 62 5.23 -7.47 7.54
C GLU A 62 4.72 -8.58 8.46
N TYR A 63 3.85 -8.24 9.40
CA TYR A 63 3.28 -9.23 10.31
C TYR A 63 2.54 -10.32 9.53
N LEU A 64 1.70 -9.93 8.59
CA LEU A 64 0.94 -10.88 7.79
C LEU A 64 1.85 -11.72 6.90
N HIS A 65 2.87 -11.10 6.31
CA HIS A 65 3.85 -11.81 5.51
C HIS A 65 4.55 -12.90 6.34
N ASN A 66 4.92 -12.58 7.56
CA ASN A 66 5.58 -13.53 8.44
C ASN A 66 4.66 -14.68 8.86
N LYS A 67 3.35 -14.50 8.72
CA LYS A 67 2.35 -15.55 8.94
C LYS A 67 2.05 -16.35 7.68
N GLY A 68 2.82 -16.16 6.62
CA GLY A 68 2.64 -16.89 5.37
C GLY A 68 1.55 -16.33 4.47
N LYS A 69 1.11 -15.10 4.72
CA LYS A 69 0.04 -14.48 3.91
C LYS A 69 0.63 -13.60 2.83
N HIS A 70 -0.17 -13.38 1.79
CA HIS A 70 0.15 -12.40 0.75
C HIS A 70 -0.61 -11.13 1.03
N VAL A 71 0.05 -9.99 0.88
CA VAL A 71 -0.54 -8.71 1.24
C VAL A 71 -0.43 -7.74 0.07
N PHE A 72 -1.56 -7.15 -0.28
CA PHE A 72 -1.61 -6.06 -1.24
C PHE A 72 -1.87 -4.78 -0.45
N VAL A 73 -0.99 -3.79 -0.61
CA VAL A 73 -1.13 -2.50 0.05
C VAL A 73 -1.41 -1.45 -1.01
N SER A 74 -2.50 -0.72 -0.83
CA SER A 74 -2.95 0.31 -1.74
C SER A 74 -2.88 1.65 -0.99
N LEU A 75 -1.74 2.32 -1.08
CA LEU A 75 -1.47 3.50 -0.29
C LEU A 75 -0.38 4.34 -0.94
N VAL A 76 -0.64 5.62 -1.07
CA VAL A 76 0.39 6.55 -1.54
C VAL A 76 1.50 6.63 -0.50
N SER A 77 2.74 6.40 -0.95
CA SER A 77 3.90 6.41 -0.07
C SER A 77 4.97 7.32 -0.67
N PRO A 78 4.88 8.64 -0.44
CA PRO A 78 5.73 9.60 -1.13
C PRO A 78 7.13 9.78 -0.51
N TYR A 79 7.35 9.27 0.68
CA TYR A 79 8.60 9.52 1.40
C TYR A 79 9.64 8.45 1.07
N LYS A 80 10.66 8.86 0.32
CA LYS A 80 11.68 7.94 -0.18
C LYS A 80 12.44 7.24 0.96
N ASP A 81 12.77 7.97 2.01
CA ASP A 81 13.47 7.41 3.16
C ASP A 81 12.71 6.25 3.79
N GLN A 82 11.41 6.42 3.92
CA GLN A 82 10.54 5.42 4.51
C GLN A 82 10.39 4.21 3.60
N ARG A 83 10.23 4.42 2.29
CA ARG A 83 10.17 3.34 1.31
C ARG A 83 11.47 2.54 1.28
N ASP A 84 12.60 3.23 1.24
CA ASP A 84 13.91 2.59 1.14
C ASP A 84 14.21 1.75 2.37
N LYS A 85 13.86 2.26 3.54
CA LYS A 85 14.05 1.51 4.79
C LYS A 85 13.25 0.22 4.80
N PHE A 86 12.01 0.28 4.36
CA PHE A 86 11.15 -0.90 4.32
C PHE A 86 11.65 -1.89 3.25
N LYS A 87 12.06 -1.40 2.09
CA LYS A 87 12.62 -2.26 1.04
C LYS A 87 13.89 -2.96 1.51
N SER A 88 14.76 -2.25 2.21
CA SER A 88 15.96 -2.85 2.77
C SER A 88 15.64 -3.97 3.76
N LYS A 89 14.58 -3.79 4.54
CA LYS A 89 14.18 -4.79 5.52
C LYS A 89 13.55 -6.00 4.87
N MET A 90 12.68 -5.80 3.89
CA MET A 90 11.90 -6.88 3.29
C MET A 90 12.59 -7.55 2.10
N GLY A 91 13.50 -6.83 1.43
CA GLY A 91 14.25 -7.38 0.31
C GLY A 91 13.34 -7.84 -0.82
N ASP A 92 13.55 -9.07 -1.29
CA ASP A 92 12.81 -9.64 -2.41
C ASP A 92 11.36 -10.00 -2.05
N ASN A 93 10.97 -9.87 -0.79
CA ASN A 93 9.61 -10.14 -0.37
C ASN A 93 8.68 -8.96 -0.60
N LEU A 94 9.23 -7.80 -0.97
CA LEU A 94 8.46 -6.60 -1.25
C LEU A 94 8.58 -6.24 -2.73
N PHE A 95 7.42 -6.12 -3.37
CA PHE A 95 7.31 -5.67 -4.76
C PHE A 95 6.62 -4.33 -4.75
N GLU A 96 7.32 -3.30 -5.23
CA GLU A 96 6.77 -1.95 -5.32
C GLU A 96 6.30 -1.70 -6.74
N VAL A 97 5.01 -1.38 -6.89
CA VAL A 97 4.40 -1.12 -8.18
C VAL A 97 3.91 0.32 -8.19
N TYR A 98 4.37 1.08 -9.17
CA TYR A 98 3.99 2.48 -9.33
C TYR A 98 2.95 2.59 -10.43
N LEU A 99 1.77 3.08 -10.08
CA LEU A 99 0.68 3.26 -11.00
C LEU A 99 0.52 4.74 -11.31
N TYR A 100 0.47 5.06 -12.58
CA TYR A 100 0.12 6.40 -13.01
C TYR A 100 -0.68 6.31 -14.30
N THR A 101 -1.45 7.34 -14.57
CA THR A 101 -2.27 7.42 -15.76
C THR A 101 -1.53 8.21 -16.81
N SER A 102 -1.22 7.57 -17.93
CA SER A 102 -0.56 8.26 -19.05
C SER A 102 -1.53 9.12 -19.84
N GLU A 103 -2.80 8.78 -19.80
CA GLU A 103 -3.82 9.60 -20.43
C GLU A 103 -4.44 10.54 -19.41
N ILE A 104 -4.96 11.64 -19.90
CA ILE A 104 -5.59 12.64 -19.04
C ILE A 104 -7.01 12.22 -18.77
N ARG A 105 -7.29 11.83 -17.54
CA ARG A 105 -8.61 11.35 -17.14
C ARG A 105 -9.08 12.10 -15.91
N GLY A 106 -10.19 12.77 -16.04
CA GLY A 106 -10.79 13.47 -14.93
C GLY A 106 -9.97 14.62 -14.39
N ARG A 107 -8.88 14.95 -15.03
CA ARG A 107 -8.02 16.05 -14.60
C ARG A 107 -7.66 16.97 -15.74
N GLU A 108 -8.14 16.69 -16.90
CA GLU A 108 -8.08 17.65 -17.99
C GLU A 108 -9.03 18.79 -17.75
#